data_4c6c5be40bf4f5f7097cf135728a24e3
#
_entry.id   4c6c5be40bf4f5f7097cf135728a24e3
#
_cell.length_a   1.000
_cell.length_b   1.000
_cell.length_c   1.000
_cell.angle_alpha   90.00
_cell.angle_beta   90.00
_cell.angle_gamma   90.00
#
_symmetry.space_group_name_H-M   'P 1'
#
loop_
_entity.id
_entity.type
_entity.pdbx_description
1 polymer ?
#
loop_
_entity_poly.entity_id
_entity_poly.type
_entity_poly.pdbx_seq_one_letter_code
_entity_poly.pdbx_strand_id
1 'polypeptide(L)'
;MSDAYKSIRKGLEESLAHAKGKKTGARVHAVTVADPDVAAIRTRAGLSQAEFARSIGVAVGTLRGWEQGRRKPDGPARVLLALIEKRPRIVQDELR
;
A
#
# COMPACT_ATOMS: atom_id res chain seq x y z
N MET A 1 -2.75 0.93 28.98
CA MET A 1 -2.02 1.09 27.73
C MET A 1 -0.54 0.97 27.97
N SER A 2 0.18 0.29 27.14
CA SER A 2 1.58 0.04 27.36
C SER A 2 2.43 1.26 27.01
N ASP A 3 3.58 1.38 27.67
CA ASP A 3 4.52 2.45 27.38
C ASP A 3 5.06 2.34 25.96
N ALA A 4 5.17 1.11 25.46
CA ALA A 4 5.62 0.89 24.08
C ALA A 4 4.69 1.53 23.07
N TYR A 5 3.40 1.38 23.30
CA TYR A 5 2.41 2.01 22.43
C TYR A 5 2.56 3.54 22.44
N LYS A 6 2.68 4.11 23.62
CA LYS A 6 2.83 5.55 23.76
C LYS A 6 4.10 6.05 23.07
N SER A 7 5.18 5.32 23.20
CA SER A 7 6.44 5.69 22.57
C SER A 7 6.35 5.64 21.05
N ILE A 8 5.73 4.61 20.52
CA ILE A 8 5.56 4.46 19.07
C ILE A 8 4.70 5.59 18.54
N ARG A 9 3.57 5.85 19.20
CA ARG A 9 2.67 6.91 18.77
C ARG A 9 3.37 8.27 18.80
N LYS A 10 4.08 8.55 19.87
CA LYS A 10 4.80 9.82 19.99
C LYS A 10 5.85 9.96 18.90
N GLY A 11 6.59 8.90 18.61
CA GLY A 11 7.58 8.92 17.54
C GLY A 11 6.95 9.21 16.19
N LEU A 12 5.81 8.60 15.90
CA LEU A 12 5.10 8.84 14.65
C LEU A 12 4.62 10.30 14.58
N GLU A 13 4.07 10.82 15.65
CA GLU A 13 3.58 12.19 15.67
C GLU A 13 4.72 13.19 15.48
N GLU A 14 5.85 12.96 16.15
CA GLU A 14 7.02 13.80 15.99
C GLU A 14 7.56 13.75 14.56
N SER A 15 7.58 12.57 13.98
CA SER A 15 8.04 12.39 12.61
C SER A 15 7.17 13.17 11.63
N LEU A 16 5.86 13.09 11.82
CA LEU A 16 4.93 13.82 10.97
C LEU A 16 5.05 15.32 11.14
N ALA A 17 5.17 15.77 12.39
CA ALA A 17 5.34 17.19 12.67
C ALA A 17 6.63 17.73 12.07
N HIS A 18 7.69 16.96 12.17
CA HIS A 18 8.98 17.33 11.59
C HIS A 18 8.88 17.44 10.07
N ALA A 19 8.25 16.48 9.44
CA ALA A 19 8.08 16.47 8.00
C ALA A 19 7.26 17.69 7.54
N LYS A 20 6.24 18.04 8.29
CA LYS A 20 5.41 19.20 7.96
C LYS A 20 6.16 20.51 8.19
N GLY A 21 6.98 20.56 9.22
CA GLY A 21 7.73 21.77 9.55
C GLY A 21 8.88 22.03 8.60
N LYS A 22 9.41 21.01 8.00
CA LYS A 22 10.49 21.13 7.03
C LYS A 22 9.95 21.01 5.64
N LYS A 23 9.86 22.08 4.94
CA LYS A 23 9.33 22.06 3.57
C LYS A 23 10.09 21.08 2.68
N THR A 24 11.39 20.99 2.87
CA THR A 24 12.20 20.05 2.12
C THR A 24 11.89 18.61 2.51
N GLY A 25 11.61 18.39 3.79
CA GLY A 25 11.26 17.07 4.29
C GLY A 25 9.92 16.60 3.79
N ALA A 26 9.12 17.50 3.30
CA ALA A 26 7.81 17.16 2.79
C ALA A 26 7.85 16.07 1.73
N ARG A 27 9.00 15.82 1.18
CA ARG A 27 9.15 14.78 0.17
C ARG A 27 8.78 13.40 0.67
N VAL A 28 8.86 13.18 1.96
CA VAL A 28 8.52 11.90 2.55
C VAL A 28 7.09 11.49 2.22
N HIS A 29 6.18 12.44 2.23
CA HIS A 29 4.78 12.15 1.97
C HIS A 29 4.34 12.64 0.59
N ALA A 30 5.27 13.13 -0.19
CA ALA A 30 4.96 13.65 -1.51
C ALA A 30 4.89 12.54 -2.56
N VAL A 31 4.93 11.29 -2.13
CA VAL A 31 4.76 10.18 -3.06
C VAL A 31 3.32 10.22 -3.53
N THR A 32 3.17 10.66 -4.77
CA THR A 32 1.87 10.66 -5.41
C THR A 32 1.74 9.39 -6.23
N VAL A 33 0.75 8.59 -5.89
CA VAL A 33 0.50 7.35 -6.59
C VAL A 33 -0.81 7.51 -7.35
N ALA A 34 -0.73 7.41 -8.67
CA ALA A 34 -1.91 7.46 -9.51
C ALA A 34 -2.82 6.27 -9.21
N ASP A 35 -4.08 6.37 -9.58
CA ASP A 35 -5.01 5.25 -9.41
C ASP A 35 -4.47 4.06 -10.22
N PRO A 36 -4.20 2.94 -9.56
CA PRO A 36 -3.61 1.80 -10.26
C PRO A 36 -4.63 1.03 -11.09
N ASP A 37 -4.16 0.46 -12.18
CA ASP A 37 -4.94 -0.53 -12.91
C ASP A 37 -4.70 -1.87 -12.24
N VAL A 38 -5.56 -2.20 -11.29
CA VAL A 38 -5.38 -3.36 -10.43
C VAL A 38 -5.40 -4.67 -11.23
N ALA A 39 -6.29 -4.77 -12.19
CA ALA A 39 -6.38 -5.97 -13.00
C ALA A 39 -5.10 -6.20 -13.81
N ALA A 40 -4.53 -5.14 -14.38
CA ALA A 40 -3.30 -5.25 -15.14
C ALA A 40 -2.13 -5.64 -14.24
N ILE A 41 -2.08 -5.06 -13.04
CA ILE A 41 -1.03 -5.37 -12.08
C ILE A 41 -1.10 -6.84 -11.69
N ARG A 42 -2.30 -7.32 -11.38
CA ARG A 42 -2.51 -8.73 -11.03
C ARG A 42 -2.13 -9.66 -12.16
N THR A 43 -2.58 -9.35 -13.36
CA THR A 43 -2.28 -10.17 -14.53
C THR A 43 -0.79 -10.25 -14.78
N ARG A 44 -0.09 -9.15 -14.64
CA ARG A 44 1.35 -9.12 -14.79
C ARG A 44 2.06 -9.96 -13.74
N ALA A 45 1.49 -10.03 -12.54
CA ALA A 45 2.02 -10.89 -11.48
C ALA A 45 1.72 -12.37 -11.73
N GLY A 46 0.85 -12.68 -12.67
CA GLY A 46 0.54 -14.06 -13.03
C GLY A 46 -0.36 -14.76 -12.03
N LEU A 47 -1.18 -14.02 -11.30
CA LEU A 47 -2.01 -14.59 -10.24
C LEU A 47 -3.50 -14.43 -10.56
N SER A 48 -4.27 -15.39 -10.06
CA SER A 48 -5.73 -15.29 -10.12
C SER A 48 -6.20 -14.24 -9.12
N GLN A 49 -7.48 -13.86 -9.20
CA GLN A 49 -8.04 -12.92 -8.23
C GLN A 49 -7.90 -13.43 -6.81
N ALA A 50 -8.23 -14.70 -6.58
CA ALA A 50 -8.14 -15.27 -5.25
C ALA A 50 -6.69 -15.32 -4.75
N GLU A 51 -5.77 -15.71 -5.60
CA GLU A 51 -4.37 -15.76 -5.25
C GLU A 51 -3.79 -14.39 -4.93
N PHE A 52 -4.12 -13.43 -5.77
CA PHE A 52 -3.63 -12.07 -5.58
C PHE A 52 -4.19 -11.45 -4.31
N ALA A 53 -5.49 -11.59 -4.08
CA ALA A 53 -6.13 -11.06 -2.88
C ALA A 53 -5.49 -11.67 -1.64
N ARG A 54 -5.26 -12.97 -1.65
CA ARG A 54 -4.60 -13.65 -0.53
C ARG A 54 -3.18 -13.13 -0.31
N SER A 55 -2.46 -12.88 -1.39
CA SER A 55 -1.07 -12.46 -1.29
C SER A 55 -0.92 -11.07 -0.69
N ILE A 56 -1.90 -10.20 -0.89
CA ILE A 56 -1.84 -8.83 -0.35
C ILE A 56 -2.75 -8.63 0.87
N GLY A 57 -3.40 -9.70 1.33
CA GLY A 57 -4.14 -9.62 2.58
C GLY A 57 -5.50 -8.94 2.49
N VAL A 58 -6.15 -8.98 1.35
CA VAL A 58 -7.49 -8.40 1.20
C VAL A 58 -8.49 -9.46 0.82
N ALA A 59 -9.77 -9.18 1.05
CA ALA A 59 -10.83 -10.08 0.63
C ALA A 59 -10.93 -10.05 -0.90
N VAL A 60 -11.26 -11.19 -1.49
CA VAL A 60 -11.40 -11.27 -2.95
C VAL A 60 -12.50 -10.34 -3.45
N GLY A 61 -13.55 -10.14 -2.66
CA GLY A 61 -14.62 -9.20 -3.02
C GLY A 61 -14.12 -7.77 -3.10
N THR A 62 -13.21 -7.39 -2.19
CA THR A 62 -12.59 -6.07 -2.23
C THR A 62 -11.76 -5.91 -3.49
N LEU A 63 -10.95 -6.91 -3.80
CA LEU A 63 -10.14 -6.88 -5.02
C LEU A 63 -11.02 -6.76 -6.27
N ARG A 64 -12.08 -7.51 -6.33
CA ARG A 64 -13.02 -7.41 -7.47
C ARG A 64 -13.59 -6.02 -7.58
N GLY A 65 -13.94 -5.41 -6.45
CA GLY A 65 -14.43 -4.03 -6.42
C GLY A 65 -13.43 -3.07 -7.02
N TRP A 66 -12.15 -3.23 -6.68
CA TRP A 66 -11.09 -2.41 -7.25
C TRP A 66 -10.96 -2.61 -8.76
N GLU A 67 -10.98 -3.86 -9.20
CA GLU A 67 -10.83 -4.18 -10.62
C GLU A 67 -12.02 -3.69 -11.46
N GLN A 68 -13.19 -3.66 -10.86
CA GLN A 68 -14.40 -3.20 -11.52
C GLN A 68 -14.67 -1.71 -11.35
N GLY A 69 -13.81 -1.01 -10.63
CA GLY A 69 -13.95 0.43 -10.43
C GLY A 69 -15.01 0.83 -9.43
N ARG A 70 -15.62 -0.11 -8.70
CA ARG A 70 -16.62 0.20 -7.69
C ARG A 70 -16.01 0.70 -6.39
N ARG A 71 -14.77 0.33 -6.13
CA ARG A 71 -14.01 0.76 -4.97
C ARG A 71 -12.63 1.18 -5.42
N LYS A 72 -12.05 2.10 -4.67
CA LYS A 72 -10.67 2.50 -4.92
C LYS A 72 -9.80 1.99 -3.78
N PRO A 73 -8.59 1.50 -4.09
CA PRO A 73 -7.66 1.12 -3.03
C PRO A 73 -7.38 2.32 -2.13
N ASP A 74 -7.27 2.09 -0.84
CA ASP A 74 -6.87 3.16 0.09
C ASP A 74 -5.37 3.45 -0.04
N GLY A 75 -4.88 4.42 0.74
CA GLY A 75 -3.50 4.86 0.64
C GLY A 75 -2.47 3.74 0.72
N PRO A 76 -2.48 2.94 1.78
CA PRO A 76 -1.51 1.84 1.90
C PRO A 76 -1.63 0.82 0.78
N ALA A 77 -2.84 0.48 0.36
CA ALA A 77 -3.05 -0.45 -0.72
C ALA A 77 -2.53 0.10 -2.04
N ARG A 78 -2.69 1.39 -2.28
CA ARG A 78 -2.17 2.02 -3.49
C ARG A 78 -0.65 1.95 -3.55
N VAL A 79 0.01 2.20 -2.43
CA VAL A 79 1.46 2.11 -2.36
C VAL A 79 1.92 0.69 -2.63
N LEU A 80 1.26 -0.28 -2.01
CA LEU A 80 1.59 -1.69 -2.23
C LEU A 80 1.40 -2.08 -3.70
N LEU A 81 0.29 -1.67 -4.30
CA LEU A 81 0.04 -1.95 -5.70
C LEU A 81 1.07 -1.31 -6.61
N ALA A 82 1.53 -0.11 -6.29
CA ALA A 82 2.59 0.55 -7.05
C ALA A 82 3.90 -0.23 -6.96
N LEU A 83 4.22 -0.77 -5.80
CA LEU A 83 5.41 -1.59 -5.63
C LEU A 83 5.31 -2.87 -6.46
N ILE A 84 4.16 -3.50 -6.44
CA ILE A 84 3.93 -4.74 -7.21
C ILE A 84 4.00 -4.44 -8.71
N GLU A 85 3.52 -3.27 -9.13
CA GLU A 85 3.61 -2.88 -10.52
C GLU A 85 5.07 -2.84 -10.99
N LYS A 86 5.94 -2.33 -10.15
CA LYS A 86 7.38 -2.25 -10.46
C LYS A 86 8.09 -3.58 -10.34
N ARG A 87 7.69 -4.37 -9.36
CA ARG A 87 8.28 -5.69 -9.10
C ARG A 87 7.16 -6.68 -8.86
N PRO A 88 6.63 -7.29 -9.92
CA PRO A 88 5.43 -8.16 -9.81
C PRO A 88 5.54 -9.29 -8.81
N ARG A 89 6.72 -9.72 -8.47
CA ARG A 89 6.89 -10.82 -7.52
C ARG A 89 7.40 -10.38 -6.16
N ILE A 90 7.32 -9.08 -5.87
CA ILE A 90 7.89 -8.56 -4.63
C ILE A 90 7.30 -9.22 -3.39
N VAL A 91 5.99 -9.46 -3.37
CA VAL A 91 5.34 -10.06 -2.21
C VAL A 91 5.82 -11.50 -2.03
N GLN A 92 5.87 -12.26 -3.10
CA GLN A 92 6.32 -13.66 -3.04
C GLN A 92 7.79 -13.76 -2.67
N ASP A 93 8.61 -12.83 -3.18
CA ASP A 93 10.04 -12.86 -2.92
C ASP A 93 10.38 -12.45 -1.50
N GLU A 94 9.67 -11.46 -0.96
CA GLU A 94 10.01 -10.88 0.34
C GLU A 94 9.26 -11.51 1.51
N LEU A 95 8.06 -12.03 1.29
CA LEU A 95 7.20 -12.53 2.37
C LEU A 95 7.00 -14.05 2.33
N ARG A 96 7.81 -14.71 1.59
CA ARG A 96 7.73 -16.14 1.45
C ARG A 96 8.10 -16.88 2.73
#